data_4945c6c6599fdaf67b6c736dfb7a3615
#
_entry.id   4945c6c6599fdaf67b6c736dfb7a3615
#
_cell.length_a   1.000
_cell.length_b   1.000
_cell.length_c   1.000
_cell.angle_alpha   90.00
_cell.angle_beta   90.00
_cell.angle_gamma   90.00
#
_symmetry.space_group_name_H-M   'P 1'
#
loop_
_entity.id
_entity.type
_entity.pdbx_description
1 polymer ?
#
loop_
_entity_poly.entity_id
_entity_poly.type
_entity_poly.pdbx_seq_one_letter_code
_entity_poly.pdbx_strand_id
1 'polypeptide(L)'
;WGESASWMLDVNKELAARNFLGEWSEVVVRDRNHPSLVTWTPFNETWGGGPDAYVRLVRDVYNITKAIDPTRPVNDASGDNHVITDIWRVHNYEQDRAKLTEQLKMEEGKEPYRNARDKDFLAVYEGQPYMVDEFGGIPWMAEKDRKNSWGYGGMPENAEAFYKRLEGQIDAFIDSPHVTGFCYT
;
A
#
# COMPACT_ATOMS: atom_id res chain seq x y z
N TRP A 1 6.77 8.78 -0.12
CA TRP A 1 6.41 7.43 0.32
C TRP A 1 7.67 6.60 0.52
N GLY A 2 8.00 6.28 1.78
CA GLY A 2 9.20 5.51 2.13
C GLY A 2 8.88 4.03 2.29
N GLU A 3 8.87 3.28 1.20
CA GLU A 3 8.51 1.87 1.17
C GLU A 3 9.72 0.96 0.99
N SER A 4 9.68 -0.20 1.66
CA SER A 4 10.68 -1.25 1.51
C SER A 4 10.19 -2.35 0.58
N ALA A 5 11.08 -2.86 -0.24
CA ALA A 5 10.85 -4.04 -1.09
C ALA A 5 10.91 -5.33 -0.26
N SER A 6 9.96 -5.54 0.63
CA SER A 6 9.89 -6.71 1.51
C SER A 6 9.14 -7.90 0.92
N TRP A 7 8.68 -7.80 -0.30
CA TRP A 7 8.02 -8.87 -1.02
C TRP A 7 8.86 -10.15 -0.99
N MET A 8 8.28 -11.28 -0.66
CA MET A 8 8.96 -12.58 -0.47
C MET A 8 9.85 -12.69 0.78
N LEU A 9 9.83 -11.75 1.70
CA LEU A 9 10.53 -11.90 2.97
C LEU A 9 9.94 -13.09 3.76
N ASP A 10 10.77 -14.07 4.08
CA ASP A 10 10.37 -15.20 4.92
C ASP A 10 10.49 -14.81 6.40
N VAL A 11 9.38 -14.30 6.95
CA VAL A 11 9.31 -13.81 8.34
C VAL A 11 9.51 -14.91 9.40
N ASN A 12 9.45 -16.21 9.03
CA ASN A 12 9.71 -17.31 9.95
C ASN A 12 11.21 -17.57 10.15
N LYS A 13 12.05 -17.05 9.25
CA LYS A 13 13.50 -17.19 9.38
C LYS A 13 14.03 -16.10 10.28
N GLU A 14 14.46 -16.47 11.48
CA GLU A 14 15.03 -15.55 12.47
C GLU A 14 16.11 -14.63 11.89
N LEU A 15 17.03 -15.18 11.10
CA LEU A 15 18.10 -14.41 10.48
C LEU A 15 17.53 -13.36 9.48
N ALA A 16 16.54 -13.72 8.68
CA ALA A 16 15.91 -12.80 7.74
C ALA A 16 15.16 -11.67 8.46
N ALA A 17 14.37 -12.02 9.48
CA ALA A 17 13.64 -11.05 10.31
C ALA A 17 14.60 -10.07 11.02
N ARG A 18 15.68 -10.59 11.61
CA ARG A 18 16.70 -9.78 12.30
C ARG A 18 17.45 -8.84 11.34
N ASN A 19 17.84 -9.34 10.18
CA ASN A 19 18.53 -8.52 9.17
C ASN A 19 17.60 -7.43 8.66
N PHE A 20 16.34 -7.77 8.33
CA PHE A 20 15.34 -6.79 7.90
C PHE A 20 15.14 -5.67 8.92
N LEU A 21 14.99 -6.00 10.21
CA LEU A 21 14.83 -5.02 11.29
C LEU A 21 16.04 -4.08 11.37
N GLY A 22 17.26 -4.63 11.26
CA GLY A 22 18.50 -3.83 11.27
C GLY A 22 18.60 -2.90 10.07
N GLU A 23 18.46 -3.43 8.85
CA GLU A 23 18.53 -2.66 7.60
C GLU A 23 17.42 -1.59 7.53
N TRP A 24 16.20 -1.92 7.94
CA TRP A 24 15.11 -0.95 8.00
C TRP A 24 15.42 0.20 8.98
N SER A 25 15.97 -0.12 10.14
CA SER A 25 16.37 0.91 11.11
C SER A 25 17.40 1.88 10.53
N GLU A 26 18.37 1.35 9.77
CA GLU A 26 19.39 2.18 9.08
C GLU A 26 18.75 3.06 8.01
N VAL A 27 17.78 2.55 7.24
CA VAL A 27 17.02 3.33 6.24
C VAL A 27 16.28 4.48 6.91
N VAL A 28 15.57 4.23 8.01
CA VAL A 28 14.84 5.28 8.74
C VAL A 28 15.80 6.35 9.28
N VAL A 29 16.92 5.97 9.87
CA VAL A 29 17.95 6.90 10.38
C VAL A 29 18.51 7.74 9.23
N ARG A 30 18.83 7.14 8.09
CA ARG A 30 19.39 7.82 6.92
C ARG A 30 18.40 8.85 6.34
N ASP A 31 17.13 8.45 6.19
CA ASP A 31 16.18 9.18 5.35
C ASP A 31 15.21 10.07 6.12
N ARG A 32 15.12 9.97 7.46
CA ARG A 32 14.18 10.76 8.28
C ARG A 32 14.31 12.28 8.16
N ASN A 33 15.44 12.79 7.65
CA ASN A 33 15.63 14.21 7.44
C ASN A 33 15.21 14.71 6.04
N HIS A 34 14.68 13.83 5.17
CA HIS A 34 14.19 14.22 3.85
C HIS A 34 12.76 14.75 3.96
N PRO A 35 12.52 16.06 3.68
CA PRO A 35 11.19 16.66 3.85
C PRO A 35 10.15 16.11 2.86
N SER A 36 10.57 15.54 1.72
CA SER A 36 9.70 14.90 0.75
C SER A 36 9.18 13.53 1.18
N LEU A 37 9.78 12.94 2.22
CA LEU A 37 9.33 11.68 2.77
C LEU A 37 8.23 11.96 3.80
N VAL A 38 7.01 11.55 3.53
CA VAL A 38 5.81 11.89 4.34
C VAL A 38 5.32 10.74 5.20
N THR A 39 5.66 9.51 4.86
CA THR A 39 5.26 8.30 5.60
C THR A 39 6.27 7.17 5.43
N TRP A 40 6.27 6.24 6.37
CA TRP A 40 7.06 5.02 6.34
C TRP A 40 6.19 3.81 6.04
N THR A 41 6.65 2.93 5.12
CA THR A 41 5.96 1.68 4.76
C THR A 41 6.97 0.54 4.77
N PRO A 42 7.18 -0.12 5.91
CA PRO A 42 8.20 -1.16 6.04
C PRO A 42 7.89 -2.42 5.25
N PHE A 43 6.62 -2.79 5.11
CA PHE A 43 6.24 -4.02 4.43
C PHE A 43 5.36 -3.74 3.23
N ASN A 44 5.63 -4.47 2.14
CA ASN A 44 4.80 -4.52 0.95
C ASN A 44 4.54 -5.96 0.54
N GLU A 45 3.28 -6.38 0.52
CA GLU A 45 2.83 -7.70 0.07
C GLU A 45 3.72 -8.84 0.58
N THR A 46 4.02 -8.83 1.87
CA THR A 46 4.90 -9.80 2.54
C THR A 46 4.12 -11.08 2.83
N TRP A 47 4.07 -11.94 1.87
CA TRP A 47 3.27 -13.16 1.88
C TRP A 47 4.12 -14.33 2.33
N GLY A 48 4.10 -14.66 3.53
CA GLY A 48 4.82 -15.84 3.96
C GLY A 48 5.18 -15.79 5.43
N GLY A 49 4.86 -16.84 6.08
CA GLY A 49 5.12 -17.00 7.48
C GLY A 49 3.86 -17.30 8.27
N GLY A 50 4.04 -17.98 9.39
CA GLY A 50 2.96 -18.18 10.34
C GLY A 50 2.46 -16.82 10.86
N PRO A 51 1.16 -16.69 11.15
CA PRO A 51 0.57 -15.43 11.58
C PRO A 51 1.30 -14.81 12.79
N ASP A 52 1.76 -15.61 13.73
CA ASP A 52 2.45 -15.11 14.92
C ASP A 52 3.83 -14.48 14.62
N ALA A 53 4.59 -15.04 13.67
CA ALA A 53 5.90 -14.49 13.30
C ALA A 53 5.74 -13.17 12.56
N TYR A 54 4.76 -13.10 11.64
CA TYR A 54 4.41 -11.88 10.93
C TYR A 54 3.99 -10.78 11.89
N VAL A 55 3.04 -11.07 12.77
CA VAL A 55 2.51 -10.11 13.76
C VAL A 55 3.61 -9.55 14.66
N ARG A 56 4.50 -10.40 15.14
CA ARG A 56 5.64 -9.96 15.98
C ARG A 56 6.55 -9.02 15.19
N LEU A 57 6.98 -9.42 13.99
CA LEU A 57 7.92 -8.63 13.20
C LEU A 57 7.33 -7.29 12.79
N VAL A 58 6.08 -7.25 12.31
CA VAL A 58 5.41 -6.00 11.93
C VAL A 58 5.33 -5.05 13.12
N ARG A 59 4.97 -5.56 14.31
CA ARG A 59 4.89 -4.75 15.53
C ARG A 59 6.26 -4.22 15.97
N ASP A 60 7.30 -5.04 15.91
CA ASP A 60 8.66 -4.64 16.27
C ASP A 60 9.19 -3.57 15.31
N VAL A 61 8.96 -3.74 14.01
CA VAL A 61 9.35 -2.77 12.98
C VAL A 61 8.58 -1.46 13.11
N TYR A 62 7.28 -1.51 13.37
CA TYR A 62 6.49 -0.30 13.66
C TYR A 62 7.06 0.45 14.88
N ASN A 63 7.29 -0.25 15.99
CA ASN A 63 7.77 0.35 17.22
C ASN A 63 9.17 0.97 17.06
N ILE A 64 10.09 0.29 16.37
CA ILE A 64 11.44 0.84 16.13
C ILE A 64 11.38 2.05 15.19
N THR A 65 10.50 2.02 14.18
CA THR A 65 10.29 3.15 13.27
C THR A 65 9.83 4.38 14.06
N LYS A 66 8.82 4.23 14.91
CA LYS A 66 8.30 5.32 15.76
C LYS A 66 9.32 5.80 16.80
N ALA A 67 10.19 4.91 17.29
CA ALA A 67 11.26 5.28 18.22
C ALA A 67 12.36 6.12 17.52
N ILE A 68 12.66 5.86 16.25
CA ILE A 68 13.66 6.59 15.47
C ILE A 68 13.07 7.88 14.88
N ASP A 69 11.85 7.80 14.33
CA ASP A 69 11.13 8.93 13.74
C ASP A 69 9.68 9.01 14.25
N PRO A 70 9.42 9.70 15.36
CA PRO A 70 8.06 9.88 15.88
C PRO A 70 7.22 10.89 15.08
N THR A 71 7.82 11.57 14.10
CA THR A 71 7.19 12.70 13.40
C THR A 71 6.32 12.30 12.23
N ARG A 72 6.54 11.11 11.66
CA ARG A 72 5.82 10.61 10.49
C ARG A 72 4.91 9.45 10.85
N PRO A 73 3.77 9.34 10.15
CA PRO A 73 2.92 8.16 10.25
C PRO A 73 3.63 6.93 9.66
N VAL A 74 3.23 5.77 10.15
CA VAL A 74 3.67 4.47 9.64
C VAL A 74 2.46 3.72 9.09
N ASN A 75 2.52 3.37 7.81
CA ASN A 75 1.70 2.34 7.19
C ASN A 75 2.42 1.02 7.40
N ASP A 76 1.99 0.24 8.36
CA ASP A 76 2.72 -0.96 8.82
C ASP A 76 2.87 -2.02 7.73
N ALA A 77 1.88 -2.14 6.84
CA ALA A 77 1.89 -3.12 5.75
C ALA A 77 1.08 -2.64 4.55
N SER A 78 1.74 -2.42 3.42
CA SER A 78 1.13 -2.15 2.13
C SER A 78 0.68 -3.46 1.48
N GLY A 79 -0.59 -3.58 1.08
CA GLY A 79 -1.14 -4.78 0.43
C GLY A 79 -1.19 -6.05 1.27
N ASP A 80 -1.09 -5.93 2.59
CA ASP A 80 -1.10 -7.05 3.54
C ASP A 80 -1.95 -6.72 4.78
N ASN A 81 -2.03 -7.63 5.74
CA ASN A 81 -2.87 -7.45 6.92
C ASN A 81 -2.25 -6.45 7.91
N HIS A 82 -2.99 -5.41 8.24
CA HIS A 82 -2.61 -4.47 9.28
C HIS A 82 -2.55 -5.12 10.67
N VAL A 83 -1.48 -4.86 11.38
CA VAL A 83 -1.25 -5.28 12.77
C VAL A 83 -1.35 -4.09 13.72
N ILE A 84 -0.70 -2.98 13.38
CA ILE A 84 -0.70 -1.71 14.10
C ILE A 84 -0.31 -0.60 13.13
N THR A 85 -1.22 0.31 12.79
CA THR A 85 -0.99 1.27 11.70
C THR A 85 -1.51 2.66 12.03
N ASP A 86 -0.81 3.68 11.54
CA ASP A 86 -1.25 5.07 11.57
C ASP A 86 -2.07 5.44 10.30
N ILE A 87 -2.03 4.61 9.26
CA ILE A 87 -2.72 4.84 7.98
C ILE A 87 -3.55 3.60 7.63
N TRP A 88 -4.82 3.81 7.28
CA TRP A 88 -5.66 2.76 6.72
C TRP A 88 -5.53 2.76 5.21
N ARG A 89 -5.15 1.66 4.62
CA ARG A 89 -4.79 1.59 3.19
C ARG A 89 -5.53 0.49 2.42
N VAL A 90 -5.49 0.61 1.10
CA VAL A 90 -5.94 -0.45 0.19
C VAL A 90 -5.12 -0.43 -1.10
N HIS A 91 -4.76 -1.62 -1.60
CA HIS A 91 -4.40 -1.80 -3.00
C HIS A 91 -5.68 -1.93 -3.81
N ASN A 92 -5.96 -0.99 -4.71
CA ASN A 92 -7.16 -0.99 -5.51
C ASN A 92 -6.86 -0.79 -6.99
N TYR A 93 -6.89 -1.88 -7.74
CA TYR A 93 -6.61 -1.91 -9.16
C TYR A 93 -7.89 -1.93 -10.02
N GLU A 94 -9.04 -1.50 -9.50
CA GLU A 94 -10.25 -1.36 -10.28
C GLU A 94 -10.03 -0.32 -11.39
N GLN A 95 -10.37 -0.71 -12.63
CA GLN A 95 -10.11 0.09 -13.83
C GLN A 95 -11.33 0.90 -14.27
N ASP A 96 -12.50 0.57 -13.77
CA ASP A 96 -13.74 1.27 -14.07
C ASP A 96 -14.03 2.35 -13.03
N ARG A 97 -14.11 3.62 -13.49
CA ARG A 97 -14.35 4.77 -12.60
C ARG A 97 -15.60 4.61 -11.73
N ALA A 98 -16.70 4.12 -12.31
CA ALA A 98 -17.97 4.05 -11.58
C ALA A 98 -17.91 3.01 -10.47
N LYS A 99 -17.29 1.85 -10.74
CA LYS A 99 -17.07 0.81 -9.72
C LYS A 99 -16.11 1.28 -8.66
N LEU A 100 -15.01 1.94 -9.05
CA LEU A 100 -14.06 2.50 -8.11
C LEU A 100 -14.72 3.53 -7.19
N THR A 101 -15.50 4.46 -7.75
CA THR A 101 -16.28 5.44 -6.97
C THR A 101 -17.23 4.75 -5.99
N GLU A 102 -17.88 3.66 -6.39
CA GLU A 102 -18.78 2.91 -5.50
C GLU A 102 -18.01 2.23 -4.35
N GLN A 103 -16.84 1.64 -4.63
CA GLN A 103 -15.98 1.04 -3.62
C GLN A 103 -15.44 2.05 -2.61
N LEU A 104 -15.22 3.30 -3.04
CA LEU A 104 -14.70 4.37 -2.17
C LEU A 104 -15.77 5.04 -1.30
N LYS A 105 -17.05 4.68 -1.47
CA LYS A 105 -18.11 5.14 -0.58
C LYS A 105 -17.90 4.57 0.81
N MET A 106 -17.97 5.42 1.80
CA MET A 106 -17.85 5.05 3.21
C MET A 106 -19.16 5.35 3.92
N GLU A 107 -19.70 4.36 4.58
CA GLU A 107 -20.88 4.54 5.44
C GLU A 107 -20.43 5.01 6.82
N GLU A 108 -21.23 5.89 7.42
CA GLU A 108 -20.94 6.39 8.77
C GLU A 108 -20.81 5.24 9.78
N GLY A 109 -19.72 5.25 10.53
CA GLY A 109 -19.41 4.25 11.56
C GLY A 109 -18.88 2.91 11.00
N LYS A 110 -18.64 2.82 9.69
CA LYS A 110 -18.01 1.65 9.08
C LYS A 110 -16.57 1.93 8.68
N GLU A 111 -15.79 0.87 8.58
CA GLU A 111 -14.45 0.94 8.03
C GLU A 111 -14.48 1.21 6.51
N PRO A 112 -13.45 1.86 5.95
CA PRO A 112 -13.30 2.04 4.51
C PRO A 112 -13.24 0.70 3.78
N TYR A 113 -13.50 0.76 2.46
CA TYR A 113 -13.34 -0.41 1.60
C TYR A 113 -11.96 -1.02 1.75
N ARG A 114 -11.92 -2.33 1.86
CA ARG A 114 -10.73 -3.17 1.72
C ARG A 114 -11.00 -4.31 0.76
N ASN A 115 -9.99 -4.78 0.08
CA ASN A 115 -10.20 -5.88 -0.85
C ASN A 115 -10.32 -7.23 -0.13
N ALA A 116 -10.78 -8.26 -0.86
CA ALA A 116 -11.06 -9.56 -0.26
C ALA A 116 -9.81 -10.33 0.26
N ARG A 117 -8.60 -9.85 -0.03
CA ARG A 117 -7.35 -10.43 0.48
C ARG A 117 -7.02 -9.95 1.89
N ASP A 118 -7.50 -8.75 2.24
CA ASP A 118 -7.27 -8.10 3.53
C ASP A 118 -8.25 -8.63 4.60
N LYS A 119 -8.24 -9.94 4.86
CA LYS A 119 -9.27 -10.59 5.68
C LYS A 119 -8.97 -10.58 7.17
N ASP A 120 -7.70 -10.60 7.51
CA ASP A 120 -7.23 -10.90 8.86
C ASP A 120 -6.52 -9.70 9.50
N PHE A 121 -7.06 -8.49 9.30
CA PHE A 121 -6.57 -7.31 9.99
C PHE A 121 -6.69 -7.49 11.50
N LEU A 122 -5.59 -7.28 12.21
CA LEU A 122 -5.55 -7.21 13.66
C LEU A 122 -5.75 -5.79 14.16
N ALA A 123 -5.36 -4.79 13.35
CA ALA A 123 -5.68 -3.40 13.62
C ALA A 123 -7.19 -3.16 13.45
N VAL A 124 -7.73 -2.28 14.28
CA VAL A 124 -9.11 -1.81 14.21
C VAL A 124 -9.11 -0.43 13.58
N TYR A 125 -10.05 -0.16 12.68
CA TYR A 125 -10.25 1.17 12.13
C TYR A 125 -10.84 2.10 13.20
N GLU A 126 -10.11 3.14 13.54
CA GLU A 126 -10.47 4.16 14.53
C GLU A 126 -10.46 5.58 13.93
N GLY A 127 -10.60 5.67 12.62
CA GLY A 127 -10.58 6.96 11.91
C GLY A 127 -9.20 7.33 11.35
N GLN A 128 -8.30 6.36 11.18
CA GLN A 128 -7.01 6.61 10.52
C GLN A 128 -7.23 7.16 9.11
N PRO A 129 -6.33 8.03 8.61
CA PRO A 129 -6.38 8.50 7.23
C PRO A 129 -6.45 7.34 6.25
N TYR A 130 -7.41 7.36 5.32
CA TYR A 130 -7.59 6.31 4.32
C TYR A 130 -6.81 6.64 3.05
N MET A 131 -6.00 5.70 2.60
CA MET A 131 -5.13 5.87 1.44
C MET A 131 -5.24 4.70 0.46
N VAL A 132 -5.28 5.02 -0.84
CA VAL A 132 -5.14 4.03 -1.91
C VAL A 132 -3.66 3.97 -2.28
N ASP A 133 -2.90 3.18 -1.55
CA ASP A 133 -1.44 3.16 -1.61
C ASP A 133 -0.88 2.43 -2.83
N GLU A 134 -1.71 1.65 -3.54
CA GLU A 134 -1.42 1.19 -4.89
C GLU A 134 -2.67 1.21 -5.76
N PHE A 135 -2.55 1.83 -6.94
CA PHE A 135 -3.58 1.82 -7.98
C PHE A 135 -2.96 1.91 -9.37
N GLY A 136 -3.78 1.80 -10.40
CA GLY A 136 -3.33 1.93 -11.78
C GLY A 136 -2.97 0.57 -12.36
N GLY A 137 -1.69 0.28 -12.48
CA GLY A 137 -1.20 -0.93 -13.11
C GLY A 137 -1.75 -1.10 -14.53
N ILE A 138 -2.03 0.02 -15.23
CA ILE A 138 -2.55 0.02 -16.60
C ILE A 138 -1.43 -0.43 -17.52
N PRO A 139 -1.57 -1.57 -18.23
CA PRO A 139 -0.49 -2.03 -19.08
C PRO A 139 -0.26 -1.07 -20.24
N TRP A 140 1.02 -0.69 -20.47
CA TRP A 140 1.42 0.11 -21.60
C TRP A 140 2.78 -0.32 -22.11
N MET A 141 2.82 -0.86 -23.32
CA MET A 141 4.05 -1.34 -23.95
C MET A 141 4.10 -0.97 -25.43
N ALA A 142 5.31 -0.93 -25.97
CA ALA A 142 5.52 -0.82 -27.42
C ALA A 142 4.78 -1.95 -28.14
N GLU A 143 4.26 -1.65 -29.35
CA GLU A 143 3.41 -2.56 -30.11
C GLU A 143 4.00 -3.97 -30.29
N LYS A 144 5.31 -4.04 -30.53
CA LYS A 144 6.05 -5.32 -30.67
C LYS A 144 6.05 -6.20 -29.42
N ASP A 145 5.86 -5.61 -28.23
CA ASP A 145 5.97 -6.28 -26.94
C ASP A 145 4.59 -6.50 -26.26
N ARG A 146 3.50 -6.05 -26.90
CA ARG A 146 2.13 -6.11 -26.33
C ARG A 146 1.69 -7.49 -25.87
N LYS A 147 2.14 -8.56 -26.53
CA LYS A 147 1.81 -9.94 -26.15
C LYS A 147 2.36 -10.37 -24.78
N ASN A 148 3.40 -9.69 -24.30
CA ASN A 148 4.08 -9.97 -23.05
C ASN A 148 3.71 -8.95 -21.96
N SER A 149 2.75 -8.06 -22.24
CA SER A 149 2.35 -7.04 -21.25
C SER A 149 1.58 -7.68 -20.11
N TRP A 150 1.90 -7.25 -18.91
CA TRP A 150 1.16 -7.55 -17.70
C TRP A 150 0.49 -6.26 -17.18
N GLY A 151 -0.66 -6.41 -16.54
CA GLY A 151 -1.39 -5.31 -15.93
C GLY A 151 -2.88 -5.58 -15.78
N TYR A 152 -3.60 -4.62 -15.26
CA TYR A 152 -5.01 -4.72 -14.95
C TYR A 152 -5.89 -4.15 -16.08
N GLY A 153 -7.08 -4.74 -16.31
CA GLY A 153 -8.08 -4.23 -17.24
C GLY A 153 -7.70 -4.30 -18.73
N GLY A 154 -6.63 -5.04 -19.05
CA GLY A 154 -6.17 -5.18 -20.43
C GLY A 154 -5.49 -3.92 -21.00
N MET A 155 -4.73 -4.10 -22.07
CA MET A 155 -3.99 -3.02 -22.73
C MET A 155 -4.95 -2.04 -23.39
N PRO A 156 -4.82 -0.73 -23.14
CA PRO A 156 -5.56 0.31 -23.90
C PRO A 156 -5.21 0.28 -25.39
N GLU A 157 -6.18 0.59 -26.24
CA GLU A 157 -5.99 0.60 -27.68
C GLU A 157 -4.98 1.65 -28.14
N ASN A 158 -4.98 2.80 -27.48
CA ASN A 158 -4.13 3.95 -27.78
C ASN A 158 -3.87 4.79 -26.53
N ALA A 159 -3.03 5.80 -26.67
CA ALA A 159 -2.65 6.70 -25.57
C ALA A 159 -3.84 7.48 -24.99
N GLU A 160 -4.81 7.87 -25.83
CA GLU A 160 -6.02 8.56 -25.37
C GLU A 160 -6.85 7.67 -24.44
N ALA A 161 -7.03 6.41 -24.80
CA ALA A 161 -7.72 5.42 -23.96
C ALA A 161 -6.96 5.15 -22.65
N PHE A 162 -5.63 5.16 -22.67
CA PHE A 162 -4.81 5.07 -21.46
C PHE A 162 -5.05 6.27 -20.55
N TYR A 163 -4.92 7.50 -21.09
CA TYR A 163 -5.12 8.72 -20.30
C TYR A 163 -6.55 8.82 -19.74
N LYS A 164 -7.56 8.50 -20.54
CA LYS A 164 -8.95 8.50 -20.08
C LYS A 164 -9.18 7.54 -18.90
N ARG A 165 -8.55 6.36 -18.93
CA ARG A 165 -8.65 5.39 -17.84
C ARG A 165 -7.95 5.90 -16.59
N LEU A 166 -6.71 6.41 -16.72
CA LEU A 166 -5.94 6.98 -15.63
C LEU A 166 -6.65 8.18 -15.00
N GLU A 167 -7.14 9.12 -15.84
CA GLU A 167 -7.93 10.26 -15.39
C GLU A 167 -9.16 9.83 -14.61
N GLY A 168 -9.91 8.83 -15.12
CA GLY A 168 -11.08 8.31 -14.43
C GLY A 168 -10.78 7.71 -13.05
N GLN A 169 -9.62 7.06 -12.87
CA GLN A 169 -9.18 6.57 -11.57
C GLN A 169 -8.79 7.72 -10.62
N ILE A 170 -8.01 8.67 -11.11
CA ILE A 170 -7.58 9.85 -10.33
C ILE A 170 -8.79 10.69 -9.90
N ASP A 171 -9.72 10.95 -10.80
CA ASP A 171 -10.96 11.67 -10.49
C ASP A 171 -11.77 11.00 -9.39
N ALA A 172 -11.88 9.64 -9.42
CA ALA A 172 -12.60 8.91 -8.38
C ALA A 172 -11.98 9.11 -7.00
N PHE A 173 -10.64 9.24 -6.91
CA PHE A 173 -9.95 9.52 -5.65
C PHE A 173 -10.12 10.97 -5.20
N ILE A 174 -9.99 11.92 -6.13
CA ILE A 174 -10.11 13.36 -5.82
C ILE A 174 -11.55 13.71 -5.41
N ASP A 175 -12.54 13.09 -6.05
CA ASP A 175 -13.96 13.29 -5.74
C ASP A 175 -14.40 12.61 -4.43
N SER A 176 -13.59 11.66 -3.91
CA SER A 176 -13.90 10.98 -2.65
C SER A 176 -13.53 11.84 -1.45
N PRO A 177 -14.48 12.15 -0.55
CA PRO A 177 -14.19 12.93 0.67
C PRO A 177 -13.39 12.15 1.72
N HIS A 178 -13.15 10.85 1.49
CA HIS A 178 -12.54 9.95 2.46
C HIS A 178 -11.09 9.59 2.10
N VAL A 179 -10.73 9.65 0.83
CA VAL A 179 -9.37 9.34 0.36
C VAL A 179 -8.46 10.52 0.67
N THR A 180 -7.43 10.28 1.47
CA THR A 180 -6.46 11.30 1.87
C THR A 180 -5.19 11.30 1.03
N GLY A 181 -4.97 10.26 0.24
CA GLY A 181 -3.83 10.13 -0.66
C GLY A 181 -3.91 8.88 -1.53
N PHE A 182 -3.13 8.87 -2.59
CA PHE A 182 -3.03 7.73 -3.49
C PHE A 182 -1.64 7.65 -4.14
N CYS A 183 -1.23 6.45 -4.52
CA CYS A 183 0.06 6.18 -5.14
C CYS A 183 -0.12 5.33 -6.40
N TYR A 184 0.35 5.84 -7.55
CA TYR A 184 0.31 5.11 -8.82
C TYR A 184 1.41 4.05 -8.86
N THR A 185 1.02 2.85 -9.33
CA THR A 185 1.91 1.68 -9.46
C THR A 185 2.04 1.24 -10.92
#